data_0eb702aec92fb408c7c590425cdf841d
#
_entry.id   0eb702aec92fb408c7c590425cdf841d
#
_cell.length_a   1.000
_cell.length_b   1.000
_cell.length_c   1.000
_cell.angle_alpha   90.00
_cell.angle_beta   90.00
_cell.angle_gamma   90.00
#
_symmetry.space_group_name_H-M   'P 1'
#
loop_
_entity.id
_entity.type
_entity.pdbx_description
1 polymer ?
#
loop_
_entity_poly.entity_id
_entity_poly.type
_entity_poly.pdbx_seq_one_letter_code
_entity_poly.pdbx_strand_id
1 'polypeptide(L)'
;FKAMITQVKERYPNARMFAPTLRQVISANEHLWGAILLDGDTWYVEEPRPIQVMDRIGGGDGFTGGVLYGVLNGWNGEKCLQFGWASGVLAASSLNDYAEPADEKQVWDVYAGNARVQR
;
A
#
# COMPACT_ATOMS: atom_id res chain seq x y z
N PHE A 1 -15.14 5.88 3.90
CA PHE A 1 -14.29 4.73 4.23
C PHE A 1 -14.16 4.48 5.72
N LYS A 2 -13.99 5.53 6.51
CA LYS A 2 -13.83 5.34 7.95
C LYS A 2 -15.07 4.74 8.58
N ALA A 3 -16.27 5.15 8.14
CA ALA A 3 -17.50 4.58 8.65
C ALA A 3 -17.61 3.10 8.33
N MET A 4 -17.24 2.71 7.11
CA MET A 4 -17.26 1.31 6.71
C MET A 4 -16.28 0.48 7.54
N ILE A 5 -15.08 1.01 7.74
CA ILE A 5 -14.07 0.30 8.52
C ILE A 5 -14.53 0.14 9.97
N THR A 6 -15.18 1.17 10.52
CA THR A 6 -15.70 1.11 11.87
C THR A 6 -16.74 0.01 12.00
N GLN A 7 -17.63 -0.15 11.00
CA GLN A 7 -18.61 -1.22 11.00
C GLN A 7 -17.94 -2.60 10.95
N VAL A 8 -16.90 -2.74 10.14
CA VAL A 8 -16.16 -3.99 10.05
C VAL A 8 -15.49 -4.30 11.38
N LYS A 9 -14.92 -3.29 12.02
CA LYS A 9 -14.28 -3.45 13.31
C LYS A 9 -15.26 -3.94 14.38
N GLU A 10 -16.48 -3.42 14.36
CA GLU A 10 -17.50 -3.85 15.31
C GLU A 10 -17.86 -5.33 15.12
N ARG A 11 -17.87 -5.78 13.86
CA ARG A 11 -18.19 -7.17 13.56
C ARG A 11 -17.04 -8.11 13.89
N TYR A 12 -15.80 -7.62 13.83
CA TYR A 12 -14.61 -8.42 14.10
C TYR A 12 -13.77 -7.76 15.19
N PRO A 13 -14.27 -7.77 16.43
CA PRO A 13 -13.62 -7.02 17.51
C PRO A 13 -12.23 -7.54 17.86
N ASN A 14 -11.89 -8.76 17.48
CA ASN A 14 -10.58 -9.31 17.75
C ASN A 14 -9.53 -8.89 16.72
N ALA A 15 -9.96 -8.32 15.61
CA ALA A 15 -9.02 -7.81 14.63
C ALA A 15 -8.49 -6.46 15.11
N ARG A 16 -7.17 -6.30 15.09
CA ARG A 16 -6.55 -5.10 15.60
C ARG A 16 -6.29 -4.07 14.50
N MET A 17 -6.03 -4.51 13.30
CA MET A 17 -5.59 -3.63 12.22
C MET A 17 -6.45 -3.83 10.99
N PHE A 18 -6.82 -2.72 10.34
CA PHE A 18 -7.58 -2.73 9.11
C PHE A 18 -6.89 -1.81 8.11
N ALA A 19 -6.67 -2.29 6.90
CA ALA A 19 -5.85 -1.55 5.94
C ALA A 19 -6.40 -1.66 4.52
N PRO A 20 -7.46 -0.93 4.18
CA PRO A 20 -7.97 -0.91 2.82
C PRO A 20 -7.15 -0.01 1.92
N THR A 21 -7.14 -0.31 0.62
CA THR A 21 -6.54 0.55 -0.39
C THR A 21 -7.62 1.39 -1.05
N LEU A 22 -7.19 2.53 -1.60
CA LEU A 22 -8.05 3.44 -2.34
C LEU A 22 -7.49 3.56 -3.75
N ARG A 23 -8.30 3.24 -4.74
CA ARG A 23 -7.86 3.32 -6.13
C ARG A 23 -8.91 4.02 -6.98
N GLN A 24 -8.43 4.94 -7.80
CA GLN A 24 -9.25 5.56 -8.83
C GLN A 24 -8.52 5.44 -10.15
N VAL A 25 -9.19 4.85 -11.14
CA VAL A 25 -8.62 4.68 -12.47
C VAL A 25 -8.79 5.99 -13.23
N ILE A 26 -7.68 6.57 -13.69
CA ILE A 26 -7.71 7.76 -14.55
C ILE A 26 -7.65 7.32 -16.01
N SER A 27 -6.76 6.37 -16.30
CA SER A 27 -6.64 5.77 -17.62
C SER A 27 -6.13 4.35 -17.44
N ALA A 28 -5.93 3.64 -18.54
CA ALA A 28 -5.43 2.26 -18.44
C ALA A 28 -4.08 2.19 -17.71
N ASN A 29 -3.27 3.23 -17.84
CA ASN A 29 -1.90 3.22 -17.33
C ASN A 29 -1.69 4.14 -16.13
N GLU A 30 -2.68 4.93 -15.78
CA GLU A 30 -2.50 5.89 -14.67
C GLU A 30 -3.64 5.76 -13.68
N HIS A 31 -3.29 5.54 -12.43
CA HIS A 31 -4.26 5.45 -11.34
C HIS A 31 -3.88 6.40 -10.22
N LEU A 32 -4.88 6.82 -9.46
CA LEU A 32 -4.64 7.40 -8.14
C LEU A 32 -4.65 6.26 -7.14
N TRP A 33 -3.63 6.20 -6.32
CA TRP A 33 -3.41 5.08 -5.41
C TRP A 33 -3.12 5.61 -4.01
N GLY A 34 -3.96 5.23 -3.07
CA GLY A 34 -3.81 5.62 -1.67
C GLY A 34 -4.20 4.47 -0.76
N ALA A 35 -4.16 4.71 0.53
CA ALA A 35 -4.52 3.69 1.50
C ALA A 35 -4.85 4.32 2.85
N ILE A 36 -5.59 3.59 3.65
CA ILE A 36 -5.90 3.96 5.02
C ILE A 36 -5.54 2.78 5.90
N LEU A 37 -4.99 3.07 7.07
CA LEU A 37 -4.71 2.03 8.05
C LEU A 37 -5.27 2.45 9.40
N LEU A 38 -6.08 1.59 9.97
CA LEU A 38 -6.55 1.74 11.34
C LEU A 38 -5.83 0.72 12.21
N ASP A 39 -5.10 1.19 13.20
CA ASP A 39 -4.42 0.33 14.16
C ASP A 39 -4.96 0.66 15.53
N GLY A 40 -5.78 -0.23 16.08
CA GLY A 40 -6.52 0.06 17.31
C GLY A 40 -7.47 1.21 17.05
N ASP A 41 -7.21 2.35 17.65
CA ASP A 41 -8.03 3.54 17.48
C ASP A 41 -7.32 4.65 16.70
N THR A 42 -6.12 4.38 16.23
CA THR A 42 -5.32 5.38 15.51
C THR A 42 -5.45 5.21 14.01
N TRP A 43 -5.78 6.31 13.34
CA TRP A 43 -5.93 6.35 11.89
C TRP A 43 -4.67 6.90 11.25
N TYR A 44 -4.23 6.25 10.18
CA TYR A 44 -3.16 6.74 9.32
C TYR A 44 -3.70 6.76 7.91
N VAL A 45 -3.41 7.81 7.17
CA VAL A 45 -3.91 7.98 5.80
C VAL A 45 -2.75 8.29 4.87
N GLU A 46 -2.68 7.53 3.78
CA GLU A 46 -1.79 7.84 2.69
C GLU A 46 -2.67 8.37 1.56
N GLU A 47 -2.59 9.68 1.31
CA GLU A 47 -3.45 10.31 0.32
C GLU A 47 -3.19 9.74 -1.06
N PRO A 48 -4.23 9.59 -1.89
CA PRO A 48 -4.03 9.05 -3.23
C PRO A 48 -3.07 9.91 -4.04
N ARG A 49 -2.11 9.25 -4.66
CA ARG A 49 -1.13 9.89 -5.52
C ARG A 49 -1.15 9.22 -6.90
N PRO A 50 -0.88 9.97 -7.98
CA PRO A 50 -0.82 9.38 -9.31
C PRO A 50 0.32 8.38 -9.41
N ILE A 51 0.03 7.21 -9.94
CA ILE A 51 1.06 6.19 -10.21
C ILE A 51 0.88 5.65 -11.61
N GLN A 52 1.97 5.16 -12.18
CA GLN A 52 1.93 4.45 -13.46
C GLN A 52 1.71 2.97 -13.19
N VAL A 53 0.74 2.39 -13.87
CA VAL A 53 0.35 1.00 -13.65
C VAL A 53 0.62 0.20 -14.91
N MET A 54 1.44 -0.83 -14.77
CA MET A 54 1.70 -1.79 -15.84
C MET A 54 0.88 -3.05 -15.66
N ASP A 55 0.69 -3.45 -14.40
CA ASP A 55 -0.09 -4.63 -14.08
C ASP A 55 -0.84 -4.36 -12.79
N ARG A 56 -2.16 -4.16 -12.89
CA ARG A 56 -2.97 -3.81 -11.74
C ARG A 56 -3.20 -4.97 -10.77
N ILE A 57 -2.92 -6.19 -11.20
CA ILE A 57 -3.26 -7.37 -10.41
C ILE A 57 -2.39 -7.48 -9.17
N GLY A 58 -1.11 -7.14 -9.27
CA GLY A 58 -0.17 -7.29 -8.17
C GLY A 58 -0.24 -6.23 -7.08
N GLY A 59 -0.94 -5.11 -7.34
CA GLY A 59 -0.89 -3.97 -6.42
C GLY A 59 -1.43 -4.27 -5.02
N GLY A 60 -2.57 -4.96 -4.95
CA GLY A 60 -3.18 -5.29 -3.67
C GLY A 60 -2.34 -6.26 -2.86
N ASP A 61 -1.78 -7.27 -3.52
CA ASP A 61 -0.91 -8.24 -2.85
C ASP A 61 0.37 -7.57 -2.38
N GLY A 62 0.93 -6.67 -3.18
CA GLY A 62 2.11 -5.92 -2.80
C GLY A 62 1.86 -5.04 -1.58
N PHE A 63 0.70 -4.38 -1.54
CA PHE A 63 0.32 -3.58 -0.39
C PHE A 63 0.23 -4.44 0.87
N THR A 64 -0.51 -5.54 0.78
CA THR A 64 -0.68 -6.43 1.94
C THR A 64 0.66 -6.97 2.42
N GLY A 65 1.49 -7.42 1.49
CA GLY A 65 2.82 -7.93 1.84
C GLY A 65 3.68 -6.88 2.51
N GLY A 66 3.64 -5.63 2.02
CA GLY A 66 4.41 -4.55 2.62
C GLY A 66 3.96 -4.20 4.03
N VAL A 67 2.64 -4.13 4.23
CA VAL A 67 2.11 -3.86 5.58
C VAL A 67 2.53 -4.97 6.54
N LEU A 68 2.40 -6.23 6.11
CA LEU A 68 2.79 -7.36 6.95
C LEU A 68 4.29 -7.36 7.27
N TYR A 69 5.10 -6.99 6.30
CA TYR A 69 6.53 -6.87 6.54
C TYR A 69 6.81 -5.88 7.68
N GLY A 70 6.13 -4.73 7.66
CA GLY A 70 6.28 -3.74 8.71
C GLY A 70 5.79 -4.26 10.06
N VAL A 71 4.65 -4.94 10.07
CA VAL A 71 4.11 -5.51 11.30
C VAL A 71 5.09 -6.51 11.90
N LEU A 72 5.66 -7.38 11.08
CA LEU A 72 6.61 -8.40 11.55
C LEU A 72 7.91 -7.78 12.05
N ASN A 73 8.26 -6.59 11.58
CA ASN A 73 9.45 -5.87 12.04
C ASN A 73 9.16 -4.92 13.20
N GLY A 74 7.92 -4.90 13.69
CA GLY A 74 7.57 -4.08 14.85
C GLY A 74 7.45 -2.60 14.56
N TRP A 75 7.26 -2.22 13.30
CA TRP A 75 7.14 -0.81 12.93
C TRP A 75 5.79 -0.25 13.39
N ASN A 76 5.73 1.08 13.57
CA ASN A 76 4.45 1.72 13.88
C ASN A 76 3.53 1.70 12.65
N GLY A 77 2.25 2.04 12.88
CA GLY A 77 1.24 1.96 11.81
C GLY A 77 1.55 2.87 10.64
N GLU A 78 2.05 4.07 10.90
CA GLU A 78 2.39 5.00 9.82
C GLU A 78 3.45 4.42 8.89
N LYS A 79 4.50 3.86 9.46
CA LYS A 79 5.57 3.29 8.65
C LYS A 79 5.12 2.06 7.89
N CYS A 80 4.28 1.22 8.52
CA CYS A 80 3.68 0.07 7.85
C CYS A 80 2.86 0.50 6.65
N LEU A 81 2.04 1.54 6.80
CA LEU A 81 1.19 2.04 5.73
C LEU A 81 2.02 2.59 4.58
N GLN A 82 3.03 3.39 4.88
CA GLN A 82 3.90 3.96 3.86
C GLN A 82 4.62 2.88 3.07
N PHE A 83 5.16 1.90 3.76
CA PHE A 83 5.87 0.81 3.12
C PHE A 83 4.91 -0.06 2.29
N GLY A 84 3.71 -0.29 2.82
CA GLY A 84 2.69 -1.04 2.07
C GLY A 84 2.28 -0.31 0.80
N TRP A 85 2.04 1.00 0.90
CA TRP A 85 1.69 1.80 -0.27
C TRP A 85 2.76 1.68 -1.36
N ALA A 86 4.02 1.85 -0.97
CA ALA A 86 5.13 1.80 -1.92
C ALA A 86 5.35 0.40 -2.49
N SER A 87 5.16 -0.64 -1.66
CA SER A 87 5.25 -2.03 -2.14
C SER A 87 4.18 -2.31 -3.18
N GLY A 88 2.97 -1.78 -2.97
CA GLY A 88 1.89 -1.91 -3.93
C GLY A 88 2.22 -1.23 -5.25
N VAL A 89 2.83 -0.04 -5.19
CA VAL A 89 3.25 0.66 -6.40
C VAL A 89 4.27 -0.14 -7.18
N LEU A 90 5.27 -0.68 -6.49
CA LEU A 90 6.29 -1.50 -7.15
C LEU A 90 5.66 -2.70 -7.86
N ALA A 91 4.75 -3.39 -7.16
CA ALA A 91 4.10 -4.56 -7.73
C ALA A 91 3.25 -4.19 -8.95
N ALA A 92 2.53 -3.06 -8.88
CA ALA A 92 1.66 -2.63 -9.96
C ALA A 92 2.43 -2.09 -11.15
N SER A 93 3.62 -1.56 -10.93
CA SER A 93 4.42 -0.94 -12.00
C SER A 93 5.45 -1.88 -12.61
N SER A 94 5.56 -3.11 -12.11
CA SER A 94 6.52 -4.07 -12.63
C SER A 94 5.96 -4.80 -13.84
N LEU A 95 6.75 -4.88 -14.89
CA LEU A 95 6.41 -5.67 -16.06
C LEU A 95 6.71 -7.15 -15.88
N ASN A 96 7.56 -7.46 -14.93
CA ASN A 96 8.04 -8.81 -14.73
C ASN A 96 7.67 -9.29 -13.34
N ASP A 97 6.58 -10.05 -13.27
CA ASP A 97 6.08 -10.55 -12.00
C ASP A 97 7.01 -11.59 -11.38
N TYR A 98 7.94 -12.09 -12.14
CA TYR A 98 8.90 -13.08 -11.67
C TYR A 98 10.21 -12.44 -11.25
N ALA A 99 10.27 -11.12 -11.27
CA ALA A 99 11.43 -10.41 -10.78
C ALA A 99 11.66 -10.75 -9.31
N GLU A 100 12.90 -10.63 -8.89
CA GLU A 100 13.21 -10.84 -7.48
C GLU A 100 12.41 -9.87 -6.63
N PRO A 101 12.02 -10.28 -5.41
CA PRO A 101 11.34 -9.37 -4.51
C PRO A 101 12.15 -8.10 -4.31
N ALA A 102 11.46 -6.98 -4.24
CA ALA A 102 12.10 -5.70 -4.00
C ALA A 102 12.72 -5.72 -2.60
N ASP A 103 13.91 -5.16 -2.47
CA ASP A 103 14.49 -4.99 -1.15
C ASP A 103 13.89 -3.75 -0.49
N GLU A 104 14.17 -3.60 0.79
CA GLU A 104 13.59 -2.53 1.58
C GLU A 104 13.97 -1.16 1.02
N LYS A 105 15.20 -1.00 0.57
CA LYS A 105 15.67 0.27 0.02
C LYS A 105 14.89 0.66 -1.22
N GLN A 106 14.63 -0.30 -2.11
CA GLN A 106 13.87 -0.03 -3.34
C GLN A 106 12.46 0.46 -2.99
N VAL A 107 11.84 -0.14 -1.99
CA VAL A 107 10.50 0.26 -1.58
C VAL A 107 10.50 1.70 -1.07
N TRP A 108 11.46 2.06 -0.23
CA TRP A 108 11.53 3.42 0.29
C TRP A 108 11.86 4.44 -0.80
N ASP A 109 12.65 4.05 -1.80
CA ASP A 109 12.91 4.93 -2.94
C ASP A 109 11.62 5.22 -3.70
N VAL A 110 10.76 4.22 -3.86
CA VAL A 110 9.45 4.42 -4.50
C VAL A 110 8.60 5.38 -3.68
N TYR A 111 8.58 5.21 -2.37
CA TYR A 111 7.79 6.08 -1.52
C TYR A 111 8.24 7.54 -1.65
N ALA A 112 9.53 7.76 -1.78
CA ALA A 112 10.09 9.09 -1.94
C ALA A 112 9.92 9.64 -3.36
N GLY A 113 9.42 8.83 -4.29
CA GLY A 113 9.20 9.25 -5.67
C GLY A 113 10.39 9.04 -6.59
N ASN A 114 11.46 8.45 -6.10
CA ASN A 114 12.69 8.31 -6.88
C ASN A 114 12.62 7.27 -7.97
N ALA A 115 11.73 6.27 -7.82
CA ALA A 115 11.65 5.19 -8.79
C ALA A 115 11.26 5.69 -10.19
N ARG A 116 10.51 6.80 -10.26
CA ARG A 116 10.09 7.36 -11.53
C ARG A 116 11.25 7.96 -12.33
N VAL A 117 12.27 8.35 -11.62
CA VAL A 117 13.44 8.98 -12.23
C VAL A 117 14.41 7.95 -12.78
N GLN A 118 14.34 6.74 -12.27
CA GLN A 118 15.31 5.69 -12.58
C GLN A 118 14.96 4.87 -13.80
N ARG A 119 13.86 5.19 -14.45
CA ARG A 119 13.46 4.46 -15.66
C ARG A 119 14.04 5.06 -16.91
#